data_7ddc23f7fbed07345411bae39ba7e894
#
_entry.id   7ddc23f7fbed07345411bae39ba7e894
#
_cell.length_a   1.000
_cell.length_b   1.000
_cell.length_c   1.000
_cell.angle_alpha   90.00
_cell.angle_beta   90.00
_cell.angle_gamma   90.00
#
_symmetry.space_group_name_H-M   'P 1'
#
loop_
_entity.id
_entity.type
_entity.pdbx_description
1 polymer ?
#
loop_
_entity_poly.entity_id
_entity_poly.type
_entity_poly.pdbx_seq_one_letter_code
_entity_poly.pdbx_strand_id
1 'polypeptide(L)'
;MSGEYETSDQQETNHNSPKTTMKIWYHEIYTNGIHPDARFPRDRYVKLLDRLKSHERSELFSFNEPKEVLKSDLLIAHDRKYVDDFLSGNLTEKEIKRIGLTPWTPDIIPRTRYLMGGATAALEQVVEYGGIAGNMAGGTHHAHYDFGSGYCIFNDLAVCALLALEKYGFDRVAILDFDVHQGDGTATILQNISNALTISVHCQENFPFRKSISDHDLPISADATNEEYLAKIKQAITLATEFNPDVILYQAGVDGLATDSLGKLNLTRDAMQQRNRMVFDISLKHSIPTVVFMGGGYSKPISHTIDAFTDLFVDAALANGKMVSEKL
;
A
#
# COMPACT_ATOMS: atom_id res chain seq x y z
N MET A 1 -58.33 33.74 28.23
CA MET A 1 -57.22 34.20 27.38
C MET A 1 -56.09 33.21 27.58
N SER A 2 -55.97 32.37 26.59
CA SER A 2 -55.06 31.24 26.52
C SER A 2 -53.69 31.71 26.07
N GLY A 3 -52.65 31.44 26.86
CA GLY A 3 -51.27 31.62 26.47
C GLY A 3 -50.70 30.26 26.04
N GLU A 4 -50.40 30.12 24.75
CA GLU A 4 -49.71 28.98 24.17
C GLU A 4 -48.20 29.10 24.47
N TYR A 5 -47.65 28.06 25.08
CA TYR A 5 -46.22 27.88 25.23
C TYR A 5 -45.69 27.11 24.00
N GLU A 6 -44.96 27.78 23.12
CA GLU A 6 -44.17 27.15 22.10
C GLU A 6 -42.96 26.47 22.73
N THR A 7 -42.90 25.17 22.66
CA THR A 7 -41.72 24.38 22.98
C THR A 7 -40.82 24.37 21.74
N SER A 8 -39.72 25.11 21.81
CA SER A 8 -38.65 25.05 20.81
C SER A 8 -37.91 23.71 20.95
N ASP A 9 -38.17 22.78 20.02
CA ASP A 9 -37.34 21.62 19.79
C ASP A 9 -35.95 22.06 19.30
N GLN A 10 -35.00 22.10 20.22
CA GLN A 10 -33.59 22.17 19.88
C GLN A 10 -33.19 20.76 19.41
N GLN A 11 -33.17 20.59 18.10
CA GLN A 11 -32.44 19.47 17.48
C GLN A 11 -30.94 19.65 17.81
N GLU A 12 -30.48 18.93 18.81
CA GLU A 12 -29.06 18.69 19.03
C GLU A 12 -28.52 17.98 17.78
N THR A 13 -27.92 18.73 16.89
CA THR A 13 -27.07 18.18 15.83
C THR A 13 -25.86 17.55 16.49
N ASN A 14 -25.92 16.25 16.65
CA ASN A 14 -24.85 15.42 17.15
C ASN A 14 -23.68 15.46 16.14
N HIS A 15 -22.86 16.50 16.21
CA HIS A 15 -21.59 16.61 15.51
C HIS A 15 -20.54 15.71 16.20
N ASN A 16 -20.81 14.42 16.24
CA ASN A 16 -19.79 13.44 16.59
C ASN A 16 -18.85 13.27 15.38
N SER A 17 -17.71 13.87 15.50
CA SER A 17 -16.66 14.05 14.50
C SER A 17 -16.09 12.74 14.02
N PRO A 18 -16.08 12.45 12.70
CA PRO A 18 -15.34 11.32 12.13
C PRO A 18 -13.86 11.64 11.94
N LYS A 19 -13.24 12.47 12.79
CA LYS A 19 -11.87 12.98 12.59
C LYS A 19 -10.75 12.00 12.96
N THR A 20 -11.05 10.89 13.63
CA THR A 20 -10.03 9.95 14.11
C THR A 20 -9.97 8.63 13.36
N THR A 21 -10.94 8.35 12.47
CA THR A 21 -10.95 7.09 11.73
C THR A 21 -9.94 7.10 10.59
N MET A 22 -9.21 5.99 10.42
CA MET A 22 -8.33 5.78 9.28
C MET A 22 -9.16 5.53 8.03
N LYS A 23 -8.94 6.30 6.98
CA LYS A 23 -9.56 6.05 5.68
C LYS A 23 -8.81 4.96 4.92
N ILE A 24 -9.58 4.01 4.41
CA ILE A 24 -9.09 2.89 3.62
C ILE A 24 -9.91 2.81 2.33
N TRP A 25 -9.23 2.68 1.19
CA TRP A 25 -9.87 2.52 -0.11
C TRP A 25 -9.97 1.05 -0.49
N TYR A 26 -11.14 0.67 -0.96
CA TYR A 26 -11.47 -0.68 -1.44
C TYR A 26 -12.51 -0.60 -2.56
N HIS A 27 -12.38 -1.47 -3.55
CA HIS A 27 -13.40 -1.70 -4.58
C HIS A 27 -13.54 -3.20 -4.82
N GLU A 28 -14.79 -3.68 -5.03
CA GLU A 28 -15.06 -5.11 -5.25
C GLU A 28 -14.33 -5.67 -6.50
N ILE A 29 -14.04 -4.82 -7.46
CA ILE A 29 -13.30 -5.19 -8.67
C ILE A 29 -11.84 -5.63 -8.36
N TYR A 30 -11.30 -5.31 -7.18
CA TYR A 30 -9.99 -5.80 -6.77
C TYR A 30 -9.96 -7.33 -6.75
N THR A 31 -11.05 -7.94 -6.31
CA THR A 31 -11.30 -9.38 -6.37
C THR A 31 -11.85 -9.79 -7.73
N ASN A 32 -12.95 -9.16 -8.16
CA ASN A 32 -13.75 -9.60 -9.32
C ASN A 32 -13.04 -9.38 -10.66
N GLY A 33 -12.13 -8.42 -10.75
CA GLY A 33 -11.34 -8.16 -11.96
C GLY A 33 -10.22 -9.16 -12.24
N ILE A 34 -10.01 -10.18 -11.38
CA ILE A 34 -9.04 -11.26 -11.59
C ILE A 34 -9.79 -12.54 -11.86
N HIS A 35 -9.36 -13.31 -12.89
CA HIS A 35 -9.99 -14.59 -13.23
C HIS A 35 -9.99 -15.55 -12.04
N PRO A 36 -11.06 -16.32 -11.78
CA PRO A 36 -11.13 -17.27 -10.66
C PRO A 36 -10.00 -18.30 -10.63
N ASP A 37 -9.55 -18.75 -11.80
CA ASP A 37 -8.47 -19.75 -11.93
C ASP A 37 -7.06 -19.14 -11.95
N ALA A 38 -6.93 -17.84 -11.73
CA ALA A 38 -5.63 -17.21 -11.62
C ALA A 38 -4.87 -17.74 -10.38
N ARG A 39 -3.55 -17.86 -10.51
CA ARG A 39 -2.70 -18.26 -9.37
C ARG A 39 -2.68 -17.21 -8.25
N PHE A 40 -2.96 -15.96 -8.61
CA PHE A 40 -3.04 -14.87 -7.66
C PHE A 40 -4.25 -15.07 -6.72
N PRO A 41 -4.08 -15.01 -5.39
CA PRO A 41 -5.15 -15.26 -4.42
C PRO A 41 -6.13 -14.07 -4.34
N ARG A 42 -6.93 -13.89 -5.39
CA ARG A 42 -7.83 -12.75 -5.57
C ARG A 42 -8.80 -12.52 -4.40
N ASP A 43 -9.24 -13.59 -3.75
CA ASP A 43 -10.20 -13.50 -2.64
C ASP A 43 -9.62 -12.88 -1.36
N ARG A 44 -8.29 -12.65 -1.32
CA ARG A 44 -7.66 -12.01 -0.15
C ARG A 44 -8.24 -10.65 0.16
N TYR A 45 -8.66 -9.90 -0.85
CA TYR A 45 -9.20 -8.55 -0.69
C TYR A 45 -10.56 -8.54 -0.01
N VAL A 46 -11.52 -9.31 -0.52
CA VAL A 46 -12.86 -9.41 0.08
C VAL A 46 -12.80 -10.03 1.47
N LYS A 47 -11.98 -11.08 1.67
CA LYS A 47 -11.80 -11.72 2.98
C LYS A 47 -11.20 -10.76 4.02
N LEU A 48 -10.27 -9.91 3.62
CA LEU A 48 -9.72 -8.90 4.52
C LEU A 48 -10.76 -7.84 4.86
N LEU A 49 -11.53 -7.36 3.86
CA LEU A 49 -12.62 -6.41 4.11
C LEU A 49 -13.62 -6.95 5.13
N ASP A 50 -14.07 -8.20 4.94
CA ASP A 50 -15.01 -8.86 5.86
C ASP A 50 -14.41 -9.00 7.27
N ARG A 51 -13.12 -9.33 7.36
CA ARG A 51 -12.40 -9.43 8.63
C ARG A 51 -12.31 -8.08 9.33
N LEU A 52 -11.98 -6.99 8.64
CA LEU A 52 -11.88 -5.65 9.23
C LEU A 52 -13.26 -5.11 9.63
N LYS A 53 -14.30 -5.34 8.82
CA LYS A 53 -15.68 -4.94 9.15
C LYS A 53 -16.25 -5.67 10.35
N SER A 54 -15.86 -6.93 10.57
CA SER A 54 -16.28 -7.75 11.71
C SER A 54 -15.33 -7.69 12.91
N HIS A 55 -14.23 -6.94 12.81
CA HIS A 55 -13.26 -6.81 13.88
C HIS A 55 -13.82 -6.04 15.07
N GLU A 56 -13.39 -6.36 16.29
CA GLU A 56 -13.80 -5.67 17.54
C GLU A 56 -13.48 -4.16 17.53
N ARG A 57 -12.57 -3.72 16.66
CA ARG A 57 -12.17 -2.33 16.45
C ARG A 57 -12.60 -1.81 15.09
N SER A 58 -13.68 -2.30 14.53
CA SER A 58 -14.17 -1.88 13.21
C SER A 58 -14.51 -0.38 13.14
N GLU A 59 -14.81 0.23 14.28
CA GLU A 59 -15.06 1.67 14.41
C GLU A 59 -13.84 2.55 14.09
N LEU A 60 -12.62 1.98 14.07
CA LEU A 60 -11.41 2.71 13.71
C LEU A 60 -11.28 2.95 12.20
N PHE A 61 -12.12 2.32 11.37
CA PHE A 61 -12.01 2.35 9.92
C PHE A 61 -13.15 3.07 9.25
N SER A 62 -12.81 3.81 8.19
CA SER A 62 -13.75 4.35 7.21
C SER A 62 -13.40 3.78 5.84
N PHE A 63 -14.27 2.91 5.30
CA PHE A 63 -14.07 2.30 3.98
C PHE A 63 -14.65 3.20 2.90
N ASN A 64 -13.85 3.48 1.88
CA ASN A 64 -14.19 4.39 0.79
C ASN A 64 -13.99 3.71 -0.56
N GLU A 65 -14.83 4.03 -1.53
CA GLU A 65 -14.65 3.57 -2.90
C GLU A 65 -13.74 4.56 -3.66
N PRO A 66 -12.69 4.07 -4.33
CA PRO A 66 -11.86 4.92 -5.17
C PRO A 66 -12.57 5.27 -6.47
N LYS A 67 -12.16 6.37 -7.07
CA LYS A 67 -12.39 6.62 -8.49
C LYS A 67 -11.29 5.96 -9.32
N GLU A 68 -11.53 5.78 -10.61
CA GLU A 68 -10.47 5.36 -11.52
C GLU A 68 -9.38 6.43 -11.59
N VAL A 69 -8.11 5.99 -11.59
CA VAL A 69 -6.97 6.89 -11.78
C VAL A 69 -7.05 7.64 -13.10
N LEU A 70 -6.61 8.89 -13.11
CA LEU A 70 -6.47 9.66 -14.34
C LEU A 70 -5.28 9.14 -15.16
N LYS A 71 -5.44 9.09 -16.48
CA LYS A 71 -4.33 8.71 -17.37
C LYS A 71 -3.12 9.63 -17.21
N SER A 72 -3.33 10.92 -16.97
CA SER A 72 -2.27 11.88 -16.70
C SER A 72 -1.40 11.48 -15.52
N ASP A 73 -2.02 10.93 -14.46
CA ASP A 73 -1.31 10.53 -13.25
C ASP A 73 -0.48 9.25 -13.48
N LEU A 74 -0.92 8.35 -14.36
CA LEU A 74 -0.10 7.20 -14.79
C LEU A 74 1.12 7.62 -15.60
N LEU A 75 0.97 8.63 -16.46
CA LEU A 75 2.03 9.12 -17.36
C LEU A 75 3.17 9.84 -16.63
N ILE A 76 3.02 10.14 -15.35
CA ILE A 76 4.10 10.72 -14.54
C ILE A 76 5.23 9.70 -14.29
N ALA A 77 4.87 8.42 -14.21
CA ALA A 77 5.79 7.33 -13.88
C ALA A 77 5.96 6.28 -14.98
N HIS A 78 5.14 6.33 -16.04
CA HIS A 78 5.09 5.29 -17.07
C HIS A 78 5.13 5.83 -18.49
N ASP A 79 5.73 5.03 -19.38
CA ASP A 79 5.78 5.30 -20.81
C ASP A 79 4.37 5.42 -21.42
N ARG A 80 4.20 6.43 -22.26
CA ARG A 80 2.91 6.72 -22.91
C ARG A 80 2.41 5.54 -23.75
N LYS A 81 3.30 4.90 -24.52
CA LYS A 81 2.91 3.80 -25.39
C LYS A 81 2.45 2.62 -24.55
N TYR A 82 3.18 2.27 -23.47
CA TYR A 82 2.80 1.20 -22.56
C TYR A 82 1.45 1.45 -21.88
N VAL A 83 1.22 2.68 -21.40
CA VAL A 83 -0.06 3.08 -20.79
C VAL A 83 -1.19 2.98 -21.82
N ASP A 84 -0.99 3.48 -23.04
CA ASP A 84 -2.01 3.44 -24.11
C ASP A 84 -2.33 2.01 -24.54
N ASP A 85 -1.31 1.18 -24.74
CA ASP A 85 -1.49 -0.23 -25.13
C ASP A 85 -2.26 -1.01 -24.04
N PHE A 86 -1.93 -0.80 -22.75
CA PHE A 86 -2.67 -1.44 -21.66
C PHE A 86 -4.13 -0.98 -21.62
N LEU A 87 -4.38 0.33 -21.62
CA LEU A 87 -5.75 0.88 -21.50
C LEU A 87 -6.64 0.51 -22.69
N SER A 88 -6.05 0.29 -23.86
CA SER A 88 -6.75 -0.14 -25.08
C SER A 88 -6.85 -1.67 -25.24
N GLY A 89 -6.28 -2.44 -24.30
CA GLY A 89 -6.25 -3.91 -24.39
C GLY A 89 -5.31 -4.47 -25.44
N ASN A 90 -4.30 -3.72 -25.84
CA ASN A 90 -3.37 -4.05 -26.93
C ASN A 90 -2.03 -4.63 -26.44
N LEU A 91 -1.91 -5.02 -25.15
CA LEU A 91 -0.71 -5.71 -24.68
C LEU A 91 -0.53 -7.03 -25.43
N THR A 92 0.71 -7.33 -25.79
CA THR A 92 1.07 -8.61 -26.41
C THR A 92 0.97 -9.78 -25.41
N GLU A 93 0.81 -11.00 -25.92
CA GLU A 93 0.83 -12.22 -25.10
C GLU A 93 2.09 -12.35 -24.24
N LYS A 94 3.24 -11.86 -24.73
CA LYS A 94 4.51 -11.87 -24.01
C LYS A 94 4.47 -10.92 -22.79
N GLU A 95 3.88 -9.75 -22.95
CA GLU A 95 3.72 -8.76 -21.87
C GLU A 95 2.73 -9.26 -20.83
N ILE A 96 1.59 -9.79 -21.25
CA ILE A 96 0.59 -10.42 -20.38
C ILE A 96 1.22 -11.57 -19.57
N LYS A 97 2.00 -12.44 -20.24
CA LYS A 97 2.68 -13.54 -19.56
C LYS A 97 3.72 -13.05 -18.54
N ARG A 98 4.42 -11.94 -18.82
CA ARG A 98 5.38 -11.33 -17.89
C ARG A 98 4.68 -10.78 -16.64
N ILE A 99 3.52 -10.15 -16.81
CA ILE A 99 2.68 -9.68 -15.69
C ILE A 99 2.20 -10.86 -14.85
N GLY A 100 1.75 -11.96 -15.47
CA GLY A 100 1.46 -13.22 -14.77
C GLY A 100 0.06 -13.32 -14.15
N LEU A 101 -0.82 -12.33 -14.33
CA LEU A 101 -2.24 -12.37 -13.91
C LEU A 101 -3.08 -13.16 -14.93
N THR A 102 -2.74 -14.43 -15.14
CA THR A 102 -3.40 -15.30 -16.12
C THR A 102 -4.30 -16.34 -15.45
N PRO A 103 -5.46 -16.71 -16.05
CA PRO A 103 -5.98 -16.26 -17.37
C PRO A 103 -6.29 -14.77 -17.39
N TRP A 104 -5.91 -14.10 -18.49
CA TRP A 104 -6.15 -12.66 -18.67
C TRP A 104 -7.60 -12.39 -19.10
N THR A 105 -8.23 -11.39 -18.49
CA THR A 105 -9.58 -10.95 -18.82
C THR A 105 -9.61 -9.45 -19.10
N PRO A 106 -10.57 -8.93 -19.84
CA PRO A 106 -10.76 -7.49 -20.03
C PRO A 106 -10.95 -6.71 -18.72
N ASP A 107 -11.48 -7.36 -17.67
CA ASP A 107 -11.74 -6.75 -16.36
C ASP A 107 -10.45 -6.34 -15.61
N ILE A 108 -9.29 -6.84 -16.04
CA ILE A 108 -7.98 -6.40 -15.53
C ILE A 108 -7.76 -4.90 -15.75
N ILE A 109 -8.30 -4.33 -16.85
CA ILE A 109 -8.12 -2.91 -17.17
C ILE A 109 -8.83 -2.01 -16.15
N PRO A 110 -10.17 -2.11 -15.96
CA PRO A 110 -10.83 -1.31 -14.94
C PRO A 110 -10.32 -1.65 -13.53
N ARG A 111 -10.03 -2.93 -13.22
CA ARG A 111 -9.42 -3.29 -11.94
C ARG A 111 -8.15 -2.50 -11.66
N THR A 112 -7.24 -2.44 -12.62
CA THR A 112 -5.97 -1.71 -12.45
C THR A 112 -6.21 -0.21 -12.27
N ARG A 113 -7.16 0.37 -13.01
CA ARG A 113 -7.51 1.78 -12.87
C ARG A 113 -8.08 2.12 -11.50
N TYR A 114 -8.97 1.29 -10.94
CA TYR A 114 -9.49 1.47 -9.59
C TYR A 114 -8.43 1.23 -8.51
N LEU A 115 -7.54 0.24 -8.70
CA LEU A 115 -6.44 -0.03 -7.78
C LEU A 115 -5.49 1.17 -7.68
N MET A 116 -5.07 1.70 -8.82
CA MET A 116 -4.24 2.90 -8.88
C MET A 116 -4.98 4.13 -8.30
N GLY A 117 -6.29 4.24 -8.59
CA GLY A 117 -7.12 5.30 -8.01
C GLY A 117 -7.24 5.23 -6.48
N GLY A 118 -7.27 4.02 -5.91
CA GLY A 118 -7.24 3.85 -4.45
C GLY A 118 -5.91 4.30 -3.84
N ALA A 119 -4.80 4.04 -4.52
CA ALA A 119 -3.47 4.48 -4.10
C ALA A 119 -3.36 6.02 -4.11
N THR A 120 -3.75 6.65 -5.23
CA THR A 120 -3.72 8.11 -5.35
C THR A 120 -4.69 8.81 -4.40
N ALA A 121 -5.88 8.25 -4.16
CA ALA A 121 -6.84 8.78 -3.20
C ALA A 121 -6.33 8.68 -1.74
N ALA A 122 -5.60 7.62 -1.40
CA ALA A 122 -4.95 7.50 -0.09
C ALA A 122 -3.83 8.55 0.08
N LEU A 123 -3.08 8.84 -0.99
CA LEU A 123 -2.09 9.92 -0.99
C LEU A 123 -2.80 11.29 -0.82
N GLU A 124 -3.84 11.59 -1.59
CA GLU A 124 -4.60 12.84 -1.48
C GLU A 124 -5.12 13.05 -0.05
N GLN A 125 -5.60 11.99 0.59
CA GLN A 125 -6.08 12.06 1.97
C GLN A 125 -4.98 12.52 2.94
N VAL A 126 -3.78 11.95 2.85
CA VAL A 126 -2.71 12.29 3.78
C VAL A 126 -2.06 13.64 3.44
N VAL A 127 -2.10 14.06 2.18
CA VAL A 127 -1.72 15.42 1.77
C VAL A 127 -2.62 16.47 2.41
N GLU A 128 -3.92 16.26 2.37
CA GLU A 128 -4.90 17.26 2.83
C GLU A 128 -5.05 17.27 4.36
N TYR A 129 -5.04 16.10 5.00
CA TYR A 129 -5.38 15.98 6.42
C TYR A 129 -4.24 15.46 7.29
N GLY A 130 -3.14 15.00 6.70
CA GLY A 130 -2.11 14.28 7.43
C GLY A 130 -2.57 12.91 7.89
N GLY A 131 -1.88 12.35 8.89
CA GLY A 131 -2.23 11.05 9.46
C GLY A 131 -1.82 9.87 8.58
N ILE A 132 -2.55 8.75 8.72
CA ILE A 132 -2.30 7.51 8.00
C ILE A 132 -3.55 7.14 7.20
N ALA A 133 -3.37 6.81 5.93
CA ALA A 133 -4.40 6.27 5.05
C ALA A 133 -3.90 5.05 4.29
N GLY A 134 -4.78 4.23 3.73
CA GLY A 134 -4.33 3.04 3.01
C GLY A 134 -5.23 2.61 1.88
N ASN A 135 -4.66 1.84 0.96
CA ASN A 135 -5.40 1.13 -0.07
C ASN A 135 -5.40 -0.37 0.24
N MET A 136 -6.58 -1.01 0.24
CA MET A 136 -6.70 -2.46 0.43
C MET A 136 -6.26 -3.25 -0.80
N ALA A 137 -5.27 -2.75 -1.51
CA ALA A 137 -4.60 -3.34 -2.65
C ALA A 137 -3.26 -2.62 -2.83
N GLY A 138 -2.66 -2.75 -4.00
CA GLY A 138 -1.45 -2.01 -4.34
C GLY A 138 -0.18 -2.65 -3.82
N GLY A 139 0.87 -1.83 -3.79
CA GLY A 139 2.23 -2.31 -3.61
C GLY A 139 2.75 -2.97 -4.88
N THR A 140 2.47 -2.35 -6.01
CA THR A 140 2.76 -2.90 -7.35
C THR A 140 4.18 -2.54 -7.80
N HIS A 141 5.14 -2.84 -6.95
CA HIS A 141 6.54 -2.42 -6.99
C HIS A 141 7.39 -3.06 -8.10
N HIS A 142 6.89 -4.12 -8.77
CA HIS A 142 7.59 -4.76 -9.89
C HIS A 142 7.26 -4.17 -11.27
N ALA A 143 6.31 -3.24 -11.36
CA ALA A 143 6.05 -2.56 -12.62
C ALA A 143 7.14 -1.53 -12.91
N HIS A 144 7.77 -1.63 -14.08
CA HIS A 144 8.79 -0.73 -14.59
C HIS A 144 8.18 0.41 -15.42
N TYR A 145 9.02 1.31 -15.91
CA TYR A 145 8.58 2.47 -16.69
C TYR A 145 7.73 2.07 -17.91
N ASP A 146 8.14 1.05 -18.67
CA ASP A 146 7.54 0.65 -19.94
C ASP A 146 7.04 -0.81 -19.99
N PHE A 147 6.98 -1.50 -18.86
CA PHE A 147 6.41 -2.85 -18.80
C PHE A 147 5.98 -3.27 -17.38
N GLY A 148 5.01 -4.18 -17.32
CA GLY A 148 4.60 -4.84 -16.09
C GLY A 148 5.30 -6.17 -15.85
N SER A 149 5.39 -6.59 -14.58
CA SER A 149 6.02 -7.82 -14.13
C SER A 149 5.48 -8.24 -12.76
N GLY A 150 5.61 -9.51 -12.37
CA GLY A 150 5.37 -9.95 -11.00
C GLY A 150 3.99 -9.57 -10.43
N TYR A 151 2.93 -9.76 -11.20
CA TYR A 151 1.56 -9.35 -10.90
C TYR A 151 1.31 -7.82 -10.91
N CYS A 152 2.31 -7.02 -11.21
CA CYS A 152 2.26 -5.56 -11.23
C CYS A 152 2.12 -5.04 -12.66
N ILE A 153 1.18 -4.14 -12.89
CA ILE A 153 0.93 -3.53 -14.20
C ILE A 153 1.47 -2.10 -14.22
N PHE A 154 1.01 -1.23 -13.32
CA PHE A 154 1.58 0.09 -13.07
C PHE A 154 2.12 0.15 -11.65
N ASN A 155 3.13 0.98 -11.42
CA ASN A 155 3.80 1.13 -10.14
C ASN A 155 3.14 2.23 -9.31
N ASP A 156 2.28 1.84 -8.39
CA ASP A 156 1.53 2.79 -7.56
C ASP A 156 2.43 3.55 -6.56
N LEU A 157 3.52 2.94 -6.09
CA LEU A 157 4.49 3.62 -5.22
C LEU A 157 5.22 4.73 -5.99
N ALA A 158 5.70 4.44 -7.21
CA ALA A 158 6.38 5.43 -8.03
C ALA A 158 5.43 6.55 -8.50
N VAL A 159 4.19 6.20 -8.90
CA VAL A 159 3.16 7.19 -9.25
C VAL A 159 2.86 8.10 -8.05
N CYS A 160 2.63 7.53 -6.86
CA CYS A 160 2.35 8.32 -5.67
C CYS A 160 3.55 9.17 -5.25
N ALA A 161 4.79 8.66 -5.38
CA ALA A 161 6.00 9.43 -5.06
C ALA A 161 6.15 10.66 -5.96
N LEU A 162 6.00 10.48 -7.29
CA LEU A 162 6.11 11.59 -8.23
C LEU A 162 4.94 12.57 -8.12
N LEU A 163 3.71 12.10 -7.85
CA LEU A 163 2.59 12.99 -7.55
C LEU A 163 2.82 13.80 -6.28
N ALA A 164 3.38 13.20 -5.24
CA ALA A 164 3.71 13.89 -4.00
C ALA A 164 4.71 15.04 -4.24
N LEU A 165 5.76 14.78 -5.02
CA LEU A 165 6.79 15.77 -5.35
C LEU A 165 6.28 16.84 -6.33
N GLU A 166 5.70 16.44 -7.47
CA GLU A 166 5.42 17.35 -8.57
C GLU A 166 4.06 18.05 -8.49
N LYS A 167 3.05 17.36 -7.92
CA LYS A 167 1.67 17.89 -7.87
C LYS A 167 1.32 18.46 -6.49
N TYR A 168 1.77 17.81 -5.42
CA TYR A 168 1.37 18.17 -4.06
C TYR A 168 2.42 18.99 -3.29
N GLY A 169 3.62 19.20 -3.88
CA GLY A 169 4.62 20.11 -3.35
C GLY A 169 5.36 19.61 -2.10
N PHE A 170 5.41 18.31 -1.89
CA PHE A 170 6.34 17.75 -0.91
C PHE A 170 7.77 17.85 -1.40
N ASP A 171 8.71 18.15 -0.52
CA ASP A 171 10.12 18.26 -0.88
C ASP A 171 10.81 16.89 -0.90
N ARG A 172 10.37 15.95 -0.03
CA ARG A 172 11.02 14.64 0.14
C ARG A 172 10.01 13.54 0.42
N VAL A 173 10.16 12.44 -0.32
CA VAL A 173 9.31 11.25 -0.18
C VAL A 173 10.18 10.04 0.16
N ALA A 174 9.84 9.26 1.19
CA ALA A 174 10.49 7.99 1.48
C ALA A 174 9.58 6.81 1.10
N ILE A 175 10.11 5.88 0.32
CA ILE A 175 9.48 4.60 0.01
C ILE A 175 10.13 3.54 0.90
N LEU A 176 9.35 3.00 1.84
CA LEU A 176 9.75 1.87 2.68
C LEU A 176 9.12 0.60 2.12
N ASP A 177 9.90 -0.14 1.36
CA ASP A 177 9.45 -1.39 0.73
C ASP A 177 9.96 -2.57 1.57
N PHE A 178 9.04 -3.20 2.31
CA PHE A 178 9.31 -4.34 3.18
C PHE A 178 8.59 -5.61 2.74
N ASP A 179 8.23 -5.68 1.46
CA ASP A 179 7.83 -6.92 0.79
C ASP A 179 9.03 -7.89 0.73
N VAL A 180 8.77 -9.20 0.68
CA VAL A 180 9.86 -10.19 0.60
C VAL A 180 10.64 -10.10 -0.71
N HIS A 181 10.02 -9.52 -1.76
CA HIS A 181 10.63 -9.26 -3.05
C HIS A 181 11.24 -7.86 -3.10
N GLN A 182 12.34 -7.67 -3.81
CA GLN A 182 12.85 -6.33 -4.06
C GLN A 182 11.89 -5.56 -4.99
N GLY A 183 11.60 -4.31 -4.67
CA GLY A 183 10.84 -3.39 -5.51
C GLY A 183 11.65 -2.87 -6.70
N ASP A 184 12.00 -3.78 -7.63
CA ASP A 184 12.89 -3.49 -8.76
C ASP A 184 12.33 -2.44 -9.73
N GLY A 185 11.02 -2.44 -9.95
CA GLY A 185 10.34 -1.43 -10.75
C GLY A 185 10.40 -0.05 -10.10
N THR A 186 10.11 0.04 -8.81
CA THR A 186 10.19 1.28 -8.04
C THR A 186 11.62 1.85 -8.07
N ALA A 187 12.62 1.00 -7.81
CA ALA A 187 14.03 1.39 -7.87
C ALA A 187 14.41 1.96 -9.24
N THR A 188 14.00 1.32 -10.35
CA THR A 188 14.37 1.78 -11.70
C THR A 188 13.64 3.05 -12.13
N ILE A 189 12.37 3.23 -11.74
CA ILE A 189 11.63 4.45 -12.09
C ILE A 189 12.18 5.66 -11.32
N LEU A 190 12.52 5.50 -10.05
CA LEU A 190 12.91 6.60 -9.17
C LEU A 190 14.43 6.82 -9.08
N GLN A 191 15.28 6.02 -9.76
CA GLN A 191 16.75 6.01 -9.63
C GLN A 191 17.46 7.37 -9.80
N ASN A 192 16.82 8.33 -10.48
CA ASN A 192 17.40 9.66 -10.73
C ASN A 192 16.63 10.78 -10.01
N ILE A 193 15.77 10.44 -9.07
CA ILE A 193 14.93 11.38 -8.34
C ILE A 193 15.50 11.54 -6.92
N SER A 194 16.42 12.46 -6.74
CA SER A 194 17.13 12.66 -5.45
C SER A 194 16.24 12.97 -4.25
N ASN A 195 15.01 13.42 -4.52
CA ASN A 195 14.01 13.76 -3.52
C ASN A 195 13.07 12.58 -3.17
N ALA A 196 13.26 11.42 -3.82
CA ALA A 196 12.56 10.18 -3.51
C ALA A 196 13.56 9.14 -3.01
N LEU A 197 13.54 8.84 -1.73
CA LEU A 197 14.40 7.83 -1.12
C LEU A 197 13.76 6.45 -1.24
N THR A 198 14.43 5.51 -1.89
CA THR A 198 13.99 4.12 -2.04
C THR A 198 14.78 3.21 -1.09
N ILE A 199 14.08 2.56 -0.15
CA ILE A 199 14.66 1.57 0.78
C ILE A 199 13.93 0.24 0.60
N SER A 200 14.65 -0.82 0.24
CA SER A 200 14.10 -2.17 0.07
C SER A 200 14.75 -3.17 1.05
N VAL A 201 13.93 -3.74 1.94
CA VAL A 201 14.34 -4.85 2.82
C VAL A 201 13.72 -6.13 2.27
N HIS A 202 14.52 -6.96 1.61
CA HIS A 202 14.03 -8.09 0.83
C HIS A 202 14.88 -9.35 1.00
N CYS A 203 14.28 -10.50 0.70
CA CYS A 203 15.04 -11.75 0.65
C CYS A 203 15.90 -11.81 -0.62
N GLN A 204 17.21 -12.03 -0.43
CA GLN A 204 18.18 -12.07 -1.52
C GLN A 204 17.86 -13.13 -2.58
N GLU A 205 17.35 -14.27 -2.16
CA GLU A 205 17.08 -15.44 -3.01
C GLU A 205 15.68 -15.40 -3.66
N ASN A 206 14.84 -14.40 -3.34
CA ASN A 206 13.56 -14.20 -3.97
C ASN A 206 13.68 -13.49 -5.33
N PHE A 207 12.59 -13.51 -6.10
CA PHE A 207 12.41 -12.65 -7.28
C PHE A 207 12.56 -11.17 -6.91
N PRO A 208 13.06 -10.31 -7.81
CA PRO A 208 13.66 -10.63 -9.10
C PRO A 208 15.04 -11.29 -8.93
N PHE A 209 15.36 -12.27 -9.77
CA PHE A 209 16.67 -12.96 -9.70
C PHE A 209 17.84 -12.05 -10.10
N ARG A 210 17.58 -11.05 -10.92
CA ARG A 210 18.49 -9.95 -11.21
C ARG A 210 17.96 -8.70 -10.53
N LYS A 211 18.59 -8.35 -9.40
CA LYS A 211 18.20 -7.18 -8.61
C LYS A 211 18.47 -5.87 -9.35
N SER A 212 17.62 -4.89 -9.12
CA SER A 212 17.85 -3.48 -9.44
C SER A 212 18.67 -2.80 -8.32
N ILE A 213 18.90 -1.52 -8.42
CA ILE A 213 19.63 -0.75 -7.41
C ILE A 213 18.68 0.32 -6.85
N SER A 214 18.31 0.17 -5.58
CA SER A 214 17.63 1.19 -4.79
C SER A 214 18.67 2.13 -4.16
N ASP A 215 18.24 3.23 -3.56
CA ASP A 215 19.17 4.05 -2.76
C ASP A 215 19.74 3.22 -1.60
N HIS A 216 18.91 2.37 -0.99
CA HIS A 216 19.33 1.42 0.02
C HIS A 216 18.69 0.06 -0.18
N ASP A 217 19.47 -0.89 -0.67
CA ASP A 217 19.12 -2.32 -0.68
C ASP A 217 19.66 -2.97 0.61
N LEU A 218 18.75 -3.55 1.39
CA LEU A 218 19.06 -4.23 2.65
C LEU A 218 18.68 -5.72 2.53
N PRO A 219 19.45 -6.51 1.78
CA PRO A 219 19.14 -7.91 1.54
C PRO A 219 19.25 -8.74 2.82
N ILE A 220 18.41 -9.78 2.90
CA ILE A 220 18.36 -10.75 3.99
C ILE A 220 18.43 -12.14 3.36
N SER A 221 19.17 -13.08 3.99
CA SER A 221 19.22 -14.47 3.58
C SER A 221 17.89 -15.19 3.86
N ALA A 222 17.56 -16.20 3.06
CA ALA A 222 16.34 -16.99 3.24
C ALA A 222 16.27 -17.73 4.59
N ASP A 223 17.40 -17.98 5.24
CA ASP A 223 17.52 -18.61 6.55
C ASP A 223 17.59 -17.62 7.73
N ALA A 224 17.41 -16.31 7.46
CA ALA A 224 17.45 -15.28 8.49
C ALA A 224 16.38 -15.47 9.56
N THR A 225 16.77 -15.17 10.80
CA THR A 225 15.86 -15.16 11.96
C THR A 225 14.97 -13.92 12.00
N ASN A 226 13.95 -13.94 12.85
CA ASN A 226 13.13 -12.74 13.11
C ASN A 226 13.96 -11.56 13.60
N GLU A 227 14.96 -11.82 14.45
CA GLU A 227 15.84 -10.80 15.03
C GLU A 227 16.70 -10.14 13.96
N GLU A 228 17.27 -10.92 13.05
CA GLU A 228 18.07 -10.41 11.92
C GLU A 228 17.21 -9.57 10.98
N TYR A 229 15.98 -10.04 10.68
CA TYR A 229 15.00 -9.28 9.91
C TYR A 229 14.69 -7.94 10.58
N LEU A 230 14.29 -7.94 11.85
CA LEU A 230 13.94 -6.74 12.60
C LEU A 230 15.13 -5.78 12.75
N ALA A 231 16.36 -6.29 12.82
CA ALA A 231 17.56 -5.45 12.79
C ALA A 231 17.70 -4.70 11.46
N LYS A 232 17.38 -5.34 10.31
CA LYS A 232 17.36 -4.67 9.00
C LYS A 232 16.22 -3.65 8.89
N ILE A 233 15.04 -3.96 9.43
CA ILE A 233 13.95 -2.98 9.52
C ILE A 233 14.38 -1.76 10.33
N LYS A 234 15.02 -1.95 11.48
CA LYS A 234 15.56 -0.84 12.30
C LYS A 234 16.58 0.00 11.53
N GLN A 235 17.46 -0.64 10.75
CA GLN A 235 18.41 0.07 9.88
C GLN A 235 17.66 0.91 8.83
N ALA A 236 16.66 0.35 8.16
CA ALA A 236 15.82 1.06 7.17
C ALA A 236 15.11 2.28 7.79
N ILE A 237 14.55 2.10 8.99
CA ILE A 237 13.89 3.18 9.75
C ILE A 237 14.87 4.32 10.08
N THR A 238 16.10 3.99 10.47
CA THR A 238 17.13 4.99 10.76
C THR A 238 17.45 5.81 9.50
N LEU A 239 17.70 5.14 8.38
CA LEU A 239 17.97 5.80 7.09
C LEU A 239 16.81 6.71 6.65
N ALA A 240 15.57 6.24 6.78
CA ALA A 240 14.40 7.06 6.48
C ALA A 240 14.28 8.28 7.39
N THR A 241 14.57 8.11 8.70
CA THR A 241 14.51 9.22 9.66
C THR A 241 15.60 10.27 9.37
N GLU A 242 16.81 9.84 9.01
CA GLU A 242 17.92 10.73 8.62
C GLU A 242 17.61 11.51 7.33
N PHE A 243 16.90 10.89 6.39
CA PHE A 243 16.42 11.57 5.18
C PHE A 243 15.37 12.64 5.49
N ASN A 244 14.66 12.51 6.61
CA ASN A 244 13.61 13.42 7.07
C ASN A 244 12.54 13.68 6.01
N PRO A 245 11.74 12.67 5.61
CA PRO A 245 10.75 12.79 4.56
C PRO A 245 9.52 13.57 5.03
N ASP A 246 8.83 14.22 4.09
CA ASP A 246 7.55 14.88 4.31
C ASP A 246 6.37 13.89 4.23
N VAL A 247 6.57 12.75 3.57
CA VAL A 247 5.59 11.67 3.48
C VAL A 247 6.30 10.31 3.35
N ILE A 248 5.71 9.28 3.96
CA ILE A 248 6.15 7.88 3.83
C ILE A 248 5.15 7.12 2.96
N LEU A 249 5.65 6.40 1.95
CA LEU A 249 4.93 5.41 1.18
C LEU A 249 5.39 4.02 1.66
N TYR A 250 4.52 3.34 2.41
CA TYR A 250 4.85 2.08 3.07
C TYR A 250 4.28 0.88 2.32
N GLN A 251 5.15 0.12 1.64
CA GLN A 251 4.85 -1.19 1.05
C GLN A 251 4.96 -2.26 2.13
N ALA A 252 3.80 -2.76 2.58
CA ALA A 252 3.67 -3.59 3.77
C ALA A 252 3.44 -5.08 3.47
N GLY A 253 3.99 -5.61 2.38
CA GLY A 253 3.85 -7.02 1.99
C GLY A 253 4.06 -7.98 3.16
N VAL A 254 3.24 -9.03 3.25
CA VAL A 254 3.30 -10.04 4.32
C VAL A 254 3.81 -11.40 3.84
N ASP A 255 4.37 -11.42 2.64
CA ASP A 255 4.90 -12.61 2.00
C ASP A 255 6.28 -13.08 2.53
N GLY A 256 6.81 -12.39 3.54
CA GLY A 256 7.90 -12.91 4.37
C GLY A 256 7.47 -13.97 5.40
N LEU A 257 6.16 -14.21 5.58
CA LEU A 257 5.63 -15.21 6.52
C LEU A 257 6.08 -16.63 6.16
N ALA A 258 6.39 -17.44 7.17
CA ALA A 258 6.76 -18.85 7.02
C ALA A 258 5.74 -19.71 6.24
N THR A 259 4.50 -19.27 6.17
CA THR A 259 3.41 -19.96 5.45
C THR A 259 3.20 -19.45 4.04
N ASP A 260 3.97 -18.45 3.61
CA ASP A 260 3.86 -17.90 2.26
C ASP A 260 4.34 -18.92 1.21
N SER A 261 3.72 -18.89 0.02
CA SER A 261 4.05 -19.85 -1.04
C SER A 261 4.99 -19.30 -2.10
N LEU A 262 5.32 -18.01 -2.05
CA LEU A 262 6.24 -17.34 -2.96
C LEU A 262 7.46 -16.77 -2.24
N GLY A 263 7.28 -16.27 -1.01
CA GLY A 263 8.36 -15.83 -0.14
C GLY A 263 9.21 -16.98 0.36
N LYS A 264 10.50 -16.71 0.57
CA LYS A 264 11.47 -17.72 1.08
C LYS A 264 11.91 -17.46 2.51
N LEU A 265 11.48 -16.36 3.13
CA LEU A 265 11.71 -16.10 4.55
C LEU A 265 10.77 -16.97 5.41
N ASN A 266 11.17 -17.21 6.65
CA ASN A 266 10.41 -17.98 7.63
C ASN A 266 10.01 -17.12 8.83
N LEU A 267 9.46 -15.93 8.56
CA LEU A 267 9.13 -14.98 9.61
C LEU A 267 7.80 -15.31 10.29
N THR A 268 7.71 -14.95 11.55
CA THR A 268 6.48 -15.08 12.33
C THR A 268 5.53 -13.89 12.10
N ARG A 269 4.24 -14.08 12.37
CA ARG A 269 3.24 -13.00 12.36
C ARG A 269 3.62 -11.88 13.34
N ASP A 270 4.17 -12.23 14.49
CA ASP A 270 4.63 -11.27 15.49
C ASP A 270 5.77 -10.39 14.95
N ALA A 271 6.75 -10.95 14.24
CA ALA A 271 7.80 -10.17 13.60
C ALA A 271 7.24 -9.21 12.54
N MET A 272 6.24 -9.65 11.76
CA MET A 272 5.54 -8.76 10.82
C MET A 272 4.83 -7.62 11.55
N GLN A 273 4.18 -7.90 12.67
CA GLN A 273 3.51 -6.88 13.46
C GLN A 273 4.49 -5.90 14.11
N GLN A 274 5.61 -6.40 14.64
CA GLN A 274 6.68 -5.54 15.18
C GLN A 274 7.23 -4.60 14.11
N ARG A 275 7.48 -5.09 12.87
CA ARG A 275 7.87 -4.28 11.72
C ARG A 275 6.86 -3.13 11.48
N ASN A 276 5.58 -3.44 11.44
CA ASN A 276 4.53 -2.45 11.19
C ASN A 276 4.55 -1.34 12.26
N ARG A 277 4.63 -1.73 13.54
CA ARG A 277 4.72 -0.79 14.67
C ARG A 277 5.93 0.12 14.56
N MET A 278 7.10 -0.42 14.19
CA MET A 278 8.31 0.39 13.99
C MET A 278 8.11 1.48 12.93
N VAL A 279 7.40 1.20 11.83
CA VAL A 279 7.06 2.20 10.81
C VAL A 279 6.07 3.23 11.35
N PHE A 280 5.00 2.79 12.00
CA PHE A 280 3.99 3.73 12.52
C PHE A 280 4.50 4.56 13.71
N ASP A 281 5.46 4.06 14.48
CA ASP A 281 6.10 4.81 15.56
C ASP A 281 6.90 6.02 15.03
N ILE A 282 7.62 5.90 13.90
CA ILE A 282 8.28 7.07 13.32
C ILE A 282 7.28 8.04 12.71
N SER A 283 6.22 7.54 12.05
CA SER A 283 5.14 8.38 11.54
C SER A 283 4.50 9.18 12.67
N LEU A 284 4.17 8.55 13.78
CA LEU A 284 3.61 9.20 14.96
C LEU A 284 4.61 10.21 15.57
N LYS A 285 5.83 9.76 15.88
CA LYS A 285 6.84 10.55 16.57
C LYS A 285 7.23 11.83 15.84
N HIS A 286 7.27 11.79 14.52
CA HIS A 286 7.68 12.91 13.67
C HIS A 286 6.49 13.55 12.93
N SER A 287 5.26 13.12 13.22
CA SER A 287 4.03 13.57 12.55
C SER A 287 4.08 13.46 11.02
N ILE A 288 4.76 12.43 10.49
CA ILE A 288 4.95 12.21 9.06
C ILE A 288 3.72 11.51 8.48
N PRO A 289 2.99 12.11 7.53
CA PRO A 289 1.89 11.46 6.83
C PRO A 289 2.35 10.16 6.18
N THR A 290 1.51 9.11 6.24
CA THR A 290 1.91 7.79 5.75
C THR A 290 0.80 7.14 4.93
N VAL A 291 1.14 6.65 3.74
CA VAL A 291 0.25 5.84 2.89
C VAL A 291 0.66 4.38 2.98
N VAL A 292 -0.32 3.51 3.28
CA VAL A 292 -0.11 2.06 3.40
C VAL A 292 -0.58 1.35 2.13
N PHE A 293 0.31 0.56 1.53
CA PHE A 293 0.06 -0.34 0.40
C PHE A 293 0.17 -1.79 0.88
N MET A 294 -0.74 -2.66 0.45
CA MET A 294 -0.76 -4.04 0.95
C MET A 294 0.46 -4.87 0.54
N GLY A 295 0.83 -4.83 -0.75
CA GLY A 295 1.90 -5.67 -1.27
C GLY A 295 1.58 -7.15 -1.37
N GLY A 296 2.62 -8.00 -1.33
CA GLY A 296 2.56 -9.45 -1.40
C GLY A 296 1.94 -10.11 -0.18
N GLY A 297 1.48 -11.35 -0.36
CA GLY A 297 0.88 -12.17 0.68
C GLY A 297 0.09 -13.33 0.06
N TYR A 298 0.70 -14.53 0.10
CA TYR A 298 0.28 -15.71 -0.67
C TYR A 298 0.28 -16.97 0.21
N SER A 299 0.01 -16.83 1.50
CA SER A 299 0.04 -17.93 2.46
C SER A 299 -0.92 -19.07 2.13
N LYS A 300 -0.56 -20.26 2.54
CA LYS A 300 -1.40 -21.46 2.49
C LYS A 300 -1.47 -22.06 3.90
N PRO A 301 -2.62 -21.94 4.58
CA PRO A 301 -3.90 -21.31 4.13
C PRO A 301 -3.83 -19.77 4.04
N ILE A 302 -4.67 -19.17 3.21
CA ILE A 302 -4.72 -17.72 2.98
C ILE A 302 -5.10 -16.92 4.26
N SER A 303 -5.71 -17.57 5.25
CA SER A 303 -6.06 -16.97 6.53
C SER A 303 -4.85 -16.32 7.22
N HIS A 304 -3.65 -16.87 7.10
CA HIS A 304 -2.44 -16.30 7.71
C HIS A 304 -2.08 -14.94 7.09
N THR A 305 -2.23 -14.81 5.75
CA THR A 305 -2.12 -13.51 5.05
C THR A 305 -3.17 -12.53 5.56
N ILE A 306 -4.43 -12.97 5.69
CA ILE A 306 -5.53 -12.13 6.17
C ILE A 306 -5.28 -11.66 7.60
N ASP A 307 -4.83 -12.54 8.47
CA ASP A 307 -4.53 -12.22 9.86
C ASP A 307 -3.40 -11.18 9.98
N ALA A 308 -2.33 -11.34 9.20
CA ALA A 308 -1.21 -10.40 9.20
C ALA A 308 -1.59 -9.02 8.61
N PHE A 309 -2.42 -8.96 7.56
CA PHE A 309 -2.96 -7.69 7.06
C PHE A 309 -3.99 -7.07 8.01
N THR A 310 -4.73 -7.88 8.77
CA THR A 310 -5.61 -7.35 9.81
C THR A 310 -4.79 -6.62 10.88
N ASP A 311 -3.70 -7.23 11.36
CA ASP A 311 -2.77 -6.58 12.30
C ASP A 311 -2.20 -5.27 11.72
N LEU A 312 -1.78 -5.27 10.45
CA LEU A 312 -1.27 -4.09 9.76
C LEU A 312 -2.26 -2.92 9.83
N PHE A 313 -3.50 -3.14 9.39
CA PHE A 313 -4.49 -2.07 9.33
C PHE A 313 -4.97 -1.65 10.73
N VAL A 314 -5.06 -2.56 11.69
CA VAL A 314 -5.39 -2.22 13.08
C VAL A 314 -4.29 -1.37 13.71
N ASP A 315 -3.02 -1.76 13.58
CA ASP A 315 -1.89 -0.97 14.11
C ASP A 315 -1.80 0.41 13.41
N ALA A 316 -2.04 0.48 12.10
CA ALA A 316 -2.09 1.74 11.35
C ALA A 316 -3.21 2.66 11.85
N ALA A 317 -4.41 2.12 12.07
CA ALA A 317 -5.56 2.89 12.53
C ALA A 317 -5.38 3.40 13.97
N LEU A 318 -4.77 2.62 14.84
CA LEU A 318 -4.41 3.03 16.19
C LEU A 318 -3.39 4.17 16.19
N ALA A 319 -2.38 4.09 15.34
CA ALA A 319 -1.38 5.16 15.16
C ALA A 319 -2.03 6.42 14.57
N ASN A 320 -2.89 6.28 13.55
CA ASN A 320 -3.64 7.39 12.96
C ASN A 320 -4.46 8.14 14.02
N GLY A 321 -5.20 7.42 14.87
CA GLY A 321 -6.00 8.01 15.94
C GLY A 321 -5.16 8.88 16.89
N LYS A 322 -3.95 8.45 17.25
CA LYS A 322 -3.01 9.23 18.07
C LYS A 322 -2.51 10.48 17.34
N MET A 323 -2.04 10.32 16.09
CA MET A 323 -1.51 11.44 15.29
C MET A 323 -2.53 12.57 15.09
N VAL A 324 -3.81 12.22 14.90
CA VAL A 324 -4.87 13.20 14.68
C VAL A 324 -5.30 13.84 15.99
N SER A 325 -5.31 13.09 17.10
CA SER A 325 -5.68 13.63 18.43
C SER A 325 -4.65 14.62 18.98
N GLU A 326 -3.37 14.49 18.65
CA GLU A 326 -2.31 15.40 19.07
C GLU A 326 -2.30 16.73 18.31
N LYS A 327 -3.03 16.84 17.19
CA LYS A 327 -3.18 18.07 16.38
C LYS A 327 -4.41 18.90 16.75
N LEU A 328 -5.32 18.36 17.59
CA LEU A 328 -6.53 19.04 18.10
C LEU A 328 -6.31 19.65 19.47
#